data_5514b8c19f6b750f15edb460d5625977
#
_entry.id   5514b8c19f6b750f15edb460d5625977
#
_cell.length_a   1.000
_cell.length_b   1.000
_cell.length_c   1.000
_cell.angle_alpha   90.00
_cell.angle_beta   90.00
_cell.angle_gamma   90.00
#
_symmetry.space_group_name_H-M   'P 1'
#
loop_
_entity.id
_entity.type
_entity.pdbx_description
1 polymer ?
#
loop_
_entity_poly.entity_id
_entity_poly.type
_entity_poly.pdbx_seq_one_letter_code
_entity_poly.pdbx_strand_id
1 'polypeptide(L)'
;MERYEQQFKYLLSSGITTEVELERRIRVLEWDIRLLKEQRKPLYRERRNAKDEETQARYSVEIEQQTAALREKRRELRLCRRIQSDIPRVSQQCREAQAERQENLKKEEHEHEYQRGKR
;
A
#
# COMPACT_ATOMS: atom_id res chain seq x y z
N MET A 1 15.74 -3.30 2.69
CA MET A 1 15.32 -4.68 2.38
C MET A 1 13.97 -5.01 3.01
N GLU A 2 13.81 -4.90 4.32
CA GLU A 2 12.54 -5.18 5.00
C GLU A 2 11.38 -4.32 4.48
N ARG A 3 11.62 -3.07 4.16
CA ARG A 3 10.63 -2.13 3.64
C ARG A 3 9.99 -2.63 2.34
N TYR A 4 10.82 -3.07 1.38
CA TYR A 4 10.34 -3.54 0.08
C TYR A 4 9.70 -4.92 0.18
N GLU A 5 10.17 -5.78 1.10
CA GLU A 5 9.54 -7.07 1.35
C GLU A 5 8.13 -6.92 1.89
N GLN A 6 7.91 -6.01 2.84
CA GLN A 6 6.58 -5.70 3.39
C GLN A 6 5.65 -5.16 2.31
N GLN A 7 6.13 -4.27 1.47
CA GLN A 7 5.38 -3.71 0.35
C GLN A 7 4.98 -4.79 -0.64
N PHE A 8 5.91 -5.66 -1.01
CA PHE A 8 5.69 -6.76 -1.93
C PHE A 8 4.67 -7.75 -1.40
N LYS A 9 4.78 -8.14 -0.13
CA LYS A 9 3.82 -9.03 0.54
C LYS A 9 2.42 -8.42 0.56
N TYR A 10 2.33 -7.13 0.85
CA TYR A 10 1.05 -6.42 0.85
C TYR A 10 0.40 -6.42 -0.53
N LEU A 11 1.16 -6.11 -1.57
CA LEU A 11 0.66 -6.09 -2.94
C LEU A 11 0.18 -7.46 -3.39
N LEU A 12 0.92 -8.52 -3.06
CA LEU A 12 0.54 -9.90 -3.37
C LEU A 12 -0.75 -10.30 -2.64
N SER A 13 -0.84 -10.04 -1.34
CA SER A 13 -2.01 -10.42 -0.53
C SER A 13 -3.25 -9.62 -0.92
N SER A 14 -3.09 -8.39 -1.38
CA SER A 14 -4.18 -7.51 -1.77
C SER A 14 -4.62 -7.69 -3.23
N GLY A 15 -3.85 -8.44 -4.03
CA GLY A 15 -4.12 -8.62 -5.45
C GLY A 15 -3.91 -7.37 -6.28
N ILE A 16 -3.13 -6.41 -5.80
CA ILE A 16 -2.82 -5.16 -6.49
C ILE A 16 -1.65 -5.40 -7.44
N THR A 17 -1.87 -5.23 -8.74
CA THR A 17 -0.87 -5.48 -9.77
C THR A 17 -0.49 -4.24 -10.57
N THR A 18 -1.28 -3.16 -10.50
CA THR A 18 -1.05 -1.93 -11.26
C THR A 18 -1.11 -0.70 -10.36
N GLU A 19 -0.50 0.40 -10.83
CA GLU A 19 -0.56 1.70 -10.15
C GLU A 19 -2.00 2.21 -10.03
N VAL A 20 -2.83 1.96 -11.04
CA VAL A 20 -4.24 2.35 -11.03
C VAL A 20 -5.01 1.63 -9.93
N GLU A 21 -4.75 0.33 -9.75
CA GLU A 21 -5.37 -0.45 -8.68
C GLU A 21 -4.93 0.05 -7.29
N LEU A 22 -3.65 0.40 -7.14
CA LEU A 22 -3.13 0.97 -5.90
C LEU A 22 -3.80 2.31 -5.59
N GLU A 23 -3.95 3.16 -6.59
CA GLU A 23 -4.61 4.46 -6.46
C GLU A 23 -6.08 4.32 -6.04
N ARG A 24 -6.78 3.35 -6.63
CA ARG A 24 -8.15 3.00 -6.24
C ARG A 24 -8.22 2.54 -4.80
N ARG A 25 -7.27 1.71 -4.37
CA ARG A 25 -7.21 1.24 -2.98
C ARG A 25 -7.01 2.40 -2.01
N ILE A 26 -6.14 3.34 -2.36
CA ILE A 26 -5.92 4.55 -1.55
C ILE A 26 -7.22 5.34 -1.39
N ARG A 27 -7.97 5.55 -2.48
CA ARG A 27 -9.24 6.27 -2.44
C ARG A 27 -10.28 5.56 -1.58
N VAL A 28 -10.36 4.23 -1.69
CA VAL A 28 -11.27 3.42 -0.87
C VAL A 28 -10.91 3.55 0.61
N LEU A 29 -9.63 3.49 0.95
CA LEU A 29 -9.15 3.64 2.33
C LEU A 29 -9.45 5.04 2.89
N GLU A 30 -9.22 6.08 2.09
CA GLU A 30 -9.57 7.45 2.49
C GLU A 30 -11.07 7.61 2.76
N TRP A 31 -11.89 7.03 1.91
CA TRP A 31 -13.35 7.02 2.07
C TRP A 31 -13.76 6.28 3.33
N ASP A 32 -13.25 5.06 3.54
CA ASP A 32 -13.54 4.24 4.71
C ASP A 32 -13.15 4.95 6.01
N ILE A 33 -11.99 5.61 6.03
CA ILE A 33 -11.51 6.38 7.18
C ILE A 33 -12.48 7.52 7.50
N ARG A 34 -12.91 8.24 6.47
CA ARG A 34 -13.86 9.34 6.62
C ARG A 34 -15.20 8.83 7.18
N LEU A 35 -15.69 7.74 6.63
CA LEU A 35 -16.95 7.12 7.07
C LEU A 35 -16.86 6.65 8.53
N LEU A 36 -15.78 5.98 8.90
CA LEU A 36 -15.55 5.51 10.28
C LEU A 36 -15.50 6.69 11.27
N LYS A 37 -14.84 7.77 10.92
CA LYS A 37 -14.82 9.00 11.74
C LYS A 37 -16.20 9.58 11.93
N GLU A 38 -16.98 9.65 10.86
CA GLU A 38 -18.36 10.18 10.94
C GLU A 38 -19.25 9.29 11.76
N GLN A 39 -19.11 7.97 11.68
CA GLN A 39 -19.86 7.02 12.48
C GLN A 39 -19.47 7.06 13.97
N ARG A 40 -18.22 7.37 14.27
CA ARG A 40 -17.72 7.44 15.65
C ARG A 40 -18.18 8.69 16.40
N LYS A 41 -18.32 9.82 15.70
CA LYS A 41 -18.69 11.10 16.33
C LYS A 41 -19.93 11.03 17.21
N PRO A 42 -21.08 10.51 16.73
CA PRO A 42 -22.29 10.48 17.56
C PRO A 42 -22.17 9.56 18.77
N LEU A 43 -21.30 8.56 18.73
CA LEU A 43 -21.10 7.62 19.83
C LEU A 43 -20.57 8.32 21.09
N TYR A 44 -19.71 9.32 20.94
CA TYR A 44 -19.21 10.12 22.08
C TYR A 44 -20.32 10.90 22.76
N ARG A 45 -21.22 11.48 21.96
CA ARG A 45 -22.40 12.23 22.49
C ARG A 45 -23.35 11.30 23.20
N GLU A 46 -23.70 10.17 22.60
CA GLU A 46 -24.58 9.18 23.15
C GLU A 46 -24.03 8.59 24.44
N ARG A 47 -22.71 8.36 24.52
CA ARG A 47 -22.04 7.91 25.74
C ARG A 47 -22.21 8.93 26.88
N ARG A 48 -21.99 10.21 26.57
CA ARG A 48 -22.14 11.30 27.57
C ARG A 48 -23.58 11.42 28.07
N ASN A 49 -24.54 11.20 27.18
CA ASN A 49 -25.97 11.33 27.50
C ASN A 49 -26.56 10.06 28.12
N ALA A 50 -25.86 8.96 28.10
CA ALA A 50 -26.31 7.70 28.69
C ALA A 50 -26.41 7.84 30.21
N LYS A 51 -27.54 7.39 30.78
CA LYS A 51 -27.86 7.57 32.21
C LYS A 51 -27.35 6.45 33.10
N ASP A 52 -27.09 5.26 32.52
CA ASP A 52 -26.64 4.09 33.27
C ASP A 52 -25.24 3.67 32.82
N GLU A 53 -24.53 3.02 33.73
CA GLU A 53 -23.12 2.57 33.48
C GLU A 53 -23.07 1.49 32.40
N GLU A 54 -24.04 0.62 32.32
CA GLU A 54 -24.10 -0.46 31.34
C GLU A 54 -24.15 0.08 29.91
N THR A 55 -25.03 1.07 29.69
CA THR A 55 -25.15 1.75 28.38
C THR A 55 -23.89 2.51 28.03
N GLN A 56 -23.28 3.20 29.01
CA GLN A 56 -22.00 3.91 28.80
C GLN A 56 -20.88 2.95 28.42
N ALA A 57 -20.81 1.80 29.08
CA ALA A 57 -19.83 0.77 28.78
C ALA A 57 -20.02 0.21 27.38
N ARG A 58 -21.26 0.02 26.94
CA ARG A 58 -21.58 -0.44 25.59
C ARG A 58 -21.09 0.54 24.53
N TYR A 59 -21.33 1.82 24.71
CA TYR A 59 -20.83 2.85 23.80
C TYR A 59 -19.30 2.95 23.82
N SER A 60 -18.68 2.75 24.97
CA SER A 60 -17.22 2.72 25.08
C SER A 60 -16.61 1.58 24.25
N VAL A 61 -17.24 0.39 24.28
CA VAL A 61 -16.82 -0.76 23.48
C VAL A 61 -16.93 -0.45 21.98
N GLU A 62 -18.06 0.13 21.55
CA GLU A 62 -18.27 0.52 20.15
C GLU A 62 -17.23 1.57 19.70
N ILE A 63 -16.95 2.56 20.54
CA ILE A 63 -15.92 3.57 20.26
C ILE A 63 -14.54 2.92 20.09
N GLU A 64 -14.21 1.99 20.97
CA GLU A 64 -12.92 1.25 20.87
C GLU A 64 -12.83 0.44 19.60
N GLN A 65 -13.91 -0.23 19.20
CA GLN A 65 -13.98 -0.99 17.95
C GLN A 65 -13.79 -0.09 16.73
N GLN A 66 -14.46 1.06 16.70
CA GLN A 66 -14.32 2.04 15.63
C GLN A 66 -12.90 2.63 15.60
N THR A 67 -12.33 2.90 16.76
CA THR A 67 -10.95 3.42 16.87
C THR A 67 -9.93 2.41 16.39
N ALA A 68 -10.11 1.13 16.72
CA ALA A 68 -9.24 0.05 16.24
C ALA A 68 -9.31 -0.09 14.72
N ALA A 69 -10.52 -0.07 14.16
CA ALA A 69 -10.74 -0.13 12.72
C ALA A 69 -10.08 1.07 12.00
N LEU A 70 -10.22 2.28 12.55
CA LEU A 70 -9.55 3.48 12.04
C LEU A 70 -8.03 3.35 12.04
N ARG A 71 -7.48 2.80 13.12
CA ARG A 71 -6.03 2.62 13.26
C ARG A 71 -5.49 1.68 12.19
N GLU A 72 -6.18 0.58 11.93
CA GLU A 72 -5.82 -0.38 10.89
C GLU A 72 -5.90 0.23 9.50
N LYS A 73 -6.99 0.93 9.20
CA LYS A 73 -7.17 1.59 7.90
C LYS A 73 -6.13 2.66 7.65
N ARG A 74 -5.79 3.44 8.67
CA ARG A 74 -4.73 4.46 8.58
C ARG A 74 -3.36 3.84 8.36
N ARG A 75 -3.09 2.71 9.00
CA ARG A 75 -1.83 1.95 8.81
C ARG A 75 -1.72 1.46 7.37
N GLU A 76 -2.78 0.86 6.84
CA GLU A 76 -2.84 0.39 5.46
C GLU A 76 -2.68 1.55 4.47
N LEU A 77 -3.35 2.67 4.72
CA LEU A 77 -3.25 3.86 3.88
C LEU A 77 -1.81 4.41 3.84
N ARG A 78 -1.14 4.48 5.00
CA ARG A 78 0.26 4.92 5.06
C ARG A 78 1.16 3.98 4.25
N LEU A 79 0.93 2.69 4.34
CA LEU A 79 1.67 1.70 3.55
C LEU A 79 1.45 1.89 2.05
N CYS A 80 0.19 2.04 1.62
CA CYS A 80 -0.15 2.29 0.22
C CYS A 80 0.50 3.56 -0.32
N ARG A 81 0.47 4.65 0.46
CA ARG A 81 1.10 5.92 0.07
C ARG A 81 2.61 5.80 -0.03
N ARG A 82 3.23 5.02 0.86
CA ARG A 82 4.66 4.74 0.82
C ARG A 82 5.03 3.94 -0.43
N ILE A 83 4.25 2.93 -0.76
CA ILE A 83 4.42 2.15 -2.00
C ILE A 83 4.32 3.06 -3.21
N GLN A 84 3.30 3.91 -3.26
CA GLN A 84 3.08 4.86 -4.35
C GLN A 84 4.28 5.80 -4.51
N SER A 85 4.83 6.27 -3.40
CA SER A 85 6.02 7.13 -3.37
C SER A 85 7.28 6.40 -3.85
N ASP A 86 7.39 5.11 -3.59
CA ASP A 86 8.58 4.31 -3.92
C ASP A 86 8.54 3.75 -5.35
N ILE A 87 7.38 3.66 -5.98
CA ILE A 87 7.22 3.13 -7.36
C ILE A 87 8.16 3.79 -8.38
N PRO A 88 8.29 5.12 -8.44
CA PRO A 88 9.19 5.75 -9.41
C PRO A 88 10.64 5.29 -9.26
N ARG A 89 11.11 5.10 -8.02
CA ARG A 89 12.46 4.60 -7.74
C ARG A 89 12.65 3.17 -8.21
N VAL A 90 11.70 2.30 -7.88
CA VAL A 90 11.73 0.88 -8.26
C VAL A 90 11.68 0.74 -9.77
N SER A 91 10.80 1.49 -10.43
CA SER A 91 10.70 1.51 -11.90
C SER A 91 11.98 1.96 -12.56
N GLN A 92 12.63 2.99 -12.01
CA GLN A 92 13.90 3.49 -12.52
C GLN A 92 15.01 2.44 -12.39
N GLN A 93 15.11 1.80 -11.22
CA GLN A 93 16.08 0.74 -10.98
C GLN A 93 15.87 -0.45 -11.93
N CYS A 94 14.60 -0.82 -12.17
CA CYS A 94 14.27 -1.89 -13.11
C CYS A 94 14.66 -1.52 -14.54
N ARG A 95 14.41 -0.28 -14.95
CA ARG A 95 14.80 0.21 -16.29
C ARG A 95 16.33 0.19 -16.48
N GLU A 96 17.07 0.63 -15.47
CA GLU A 96 18.52 0.61 -15.49
C GLU A 96 19.05 -0.83 -15.59
N ALA A 97 18.50 -1.75 -14.81
CA ALA A 97 18.88 -3.17 -14.86
C ALA A 97 18.58 -3.79 -16.22
N GLN A 98 17.43 -3.48 -16.82
CA GLN A 98 17.07 -3.94 -18.16
C GLN A 98 17.99 -3.36 -19.24
N ALA A 99 18.33 -2.08 -19.13
CA ALA A 99 19.26 -1.43 -20.05
C ALA A 99 20.63 -2.06 -20.00
N GLU A 100 21.14 -2.37 -18.81
CA GLU A 100 22.41 -3.07 -18.64
C GLU A 100 22.39 -4.47 -19.27
N ARG A 101 21.30 -5.22 -19.06
CA ARG A 101 21.12 -6.54 -19.67
C ARG A 101 21.12 -6.46 -21.19
N GLN A 102 20.42 -5.49 -21.76
CA GLN A 102 20.37 -5.30 -23.22
C GLN A 102 21.73 -4.93 -23.79
N GLU A 103 22.48 -4.07 -23.12
CA GLU A 103 23.83 -3.73 -23.54
C GLU A 103 24.75 -4.93 -23.50
N ASN A 104 24.70 -5.75 -22.46
CA ASN A 104 25.49 -6.97 -22.34
C ASN A 104 25.16 -7.98 -23.43
N LEU A 105 23.87 -8.15 -23.73
CA LEU A 105 23.41 -9.02 -24.82
C LEU A 105 23.91 -8.54 -26.17
N LYS A 106 23.88 -7.25 -26.45
CA LYS A 106 24.39 -6.65 -27.67
C LYS A 106 25.90 -6.85 -27.81
N LYS A 107 26.65 -6.73 -26.73
CA LYS A 107 28.08 -6.97 -26.71
C LYS A 107 28.39 -8.42 -27.01
N GLU A 108 27.67 -9.38 -26.45
CA GLU A 108 27.81 -10.80 -26.69
C GLU A 108 27.53 -11.14 -28.15
N GLU A 109 26.44 -10.61 -28.71
CA GLU A 109 26.12 -10.81 -30.14
C GLU A 109 27.20 -10.26 -31.06
N HIS A 110 27.74 -9.10 -30.74
CA HIS A 110 28.78 -8.45 -31.52
C HIS A 110 30.07 -9.27 -31.48
N GLU A 111 30.47 -9.83 -30.34
CA GLU A 111 31.59 -10.73 -30.21
C GLU A 111 31.40 -12.03 -31.03
N HIS A 112 30.20 -12.59 -31.01
CA HIS A 112 29.86 -13.78 -31.82
C HIS A 112 29.96 -13.51 -33.30
N GLU A 113 29.45 -12.40 -33.79
CA GLU A 113 29.55 -12.00 -35.20
C GLU A 113 31.01 -11.80 -35.61
N TYR A 114 31.81 -11.19 -34.76
CA TYR A 114 33.24 -10.98 -35.00
C TYR A 114 34.01 -12.31 -35.13
N GLN A 115 33.70 -13.27 -34.25
CA GLN A 115 34.32 -14.61 -34.30
C GLN A 115 33.93 -15.40 -35.56
N ARG A 116 32.68 -15.27 -36.01
CA ARG A 116 32.22 -15.87 -37.26
C ARG A 116 32.91 -15.27 -38.49
N GLY A 117 33.21 -13.99 -38.44
CA GLY A 117 33.92 -13.29 -39.52
C GLY A 117 35.38 -13.65 -39.69
N LYS A 118 35.97 -14.36 -38.73
CA LYS A 118 37.37 -14.79 -38.77
C LYS A 118 37.64 -16.10 -39.51
N ARG A 119 36.60 -16.74 -40.02
CA ARG A 119 36.76 -17.90 -40.90
C ARG A 119 37.16 -17.43 -42.30
#